data_388e8ee87fb30f2e9f423822700a5042
#
_entry.id   388e8ee87fb30f2e9f423822700a5042
#
_cell.length_a   1.000
_cell.length_b   1.000
_cell.length_c   1.000
_cell.angle_alpha   90.00
_cell.angle_beta   90.00
_cell.angle_gamma   90.00
#
_symmetry.space_group_name_H-M   'P 1'
#
loop_
_entity.id
_entity.type
_entity.pdbx_description
1 polymer ?
#
loop_
_entity_poly.entity_id
_entity_poly.type
_entity_poly.pdbx_seq_one_letter_code
_entity_poly.pdbx_strand_id
1 'polypeptide(L)'
;EDPLFGVLSGELDQFGQPAEDSVLVELSGDTLYVGIKPTQTEHRLADVRLLAPVIPRSKIVAIGKNYAGHAAEMGGEAPAEPLMFLEPNTAVVGPGDAILYPPQSEFVSYEGELAVVIGRICRDVPPEQATDVIFGYTIANDVTARDLQKKDGQWSRAKGFDTFCPLGPWI
;
A
#
# COMPACT_ATOMS: atom_id res chain seq x y z
N GLU A 1 -13.29 -16.34 -9.75
CA GLU A 1 -13.44 -16.69 -8.32
C GLU A 1 -13.40 -15.41 -7.50
N ASP A 2 -14.13 -15.36 -6.39
CA ASP A 2 -14.12 -14.21 -5.51
C ASP A 2 -12.78 -14.12 -4.74
N PRO A 3 -12.26 -12.91 -4.49
CA PRO A 3 -11.05 -12.74 -3.67
C PRO A 3 -11.26 -13.28 -2.26
N LEU A 4 -10.24 -13.96 -1.73
CA LEU A 4 -10.22 -14.50 -0.38
C LEU A 4 -9.13 -13.81 0.45
N PHE A 5 -9.35 -13.73 1.75
CA PHE A 5 -8.33 -13.32 2.70
C PHE A 5 -7.60 -14.55 3.23
N GLY A 6 -6.30 -14.44 3.39
CA GLY A 6 -5.48 -15.51 3.95
C GLY A 6 -4.36 -14.98 4.84
N VAL A 7 -3.88 -15.83 5.71
CA VAL A 7 -2.66 -15.58 6.48
C VAL A 7 -1.56 -16.52 6.00
N LEU A 8 -0.39 -15.95 5.74
CA LEU A 8 0.78 -16.73 5.36
C LEU A 8 1.24 -17.57 6.56
N SER A 9 1.38 -18.89 6.34
CA SER A 9 1.93 -19.84 7.28
C SER A 9 3.22 -20.41 6.72
N GLY A 10 4.29 -20.33 7.49
CA GLY A 10 5.62 -20.75 7.09
C GLY A 10 6.70 -19.78 7.58
N GLU A 11 7.94 -20.16 7.36
CA GLU A 11 9.08 -19.29 7.69
C GLU A 11 9.34 -18.31 6.56
N LEU A 12 9.78 -17.11 6.94
CA LEU A 12 10.28 -16.11 6.01
C LEU A 12 11.81 -16.13 6.06
N ASP A 13 12.44 -15.90 4.91
CA ASP A 13 13.89 -15.71 4.86
C ASP A 13 14.31 -14.36 5.45
N GLN A 14 15.62 -14.07 5.43
CA GLN A 14 16.19 -12.81 5.93
C GLN A 14 15.71 -11.56 5.17
N PHE A 15 15.08 -11.73 4.01
CA PHE A 15 14.51 -10.66 3.20
C PHE A 15 12.98 -10.62 3.29
N GLY A 16 12.38 -11.43 4.18
CA GLY A 16 10.94 -11.52 4.34
C GLY A 16 10.23 -12.27 3.22
N GLN A 17 10.95 -13.08 2.43
CA GLN A 17 10.35 -13.90 1.39
C GLN A 17 9.89 -15.24 1.96
N PRO A 18 8.69 -15.73 1.62
CA PRO A 18 8.21 -17.02 2.05
C PRO A 18 8.95 -18.16 1.34
N ALA A 19 9.08 -19.28 2.02
CA ALA A 19 9.58 -20.51 1.40
C ALA A 19 8.65 -20.98 0.27
N GLU A 20 9.20 -21.72 -0.70
CA GLU A 20 8.46 -22.17 -1.88
C GLU A 20 7.25 -23.07 -1.54
N ASP A 21 7.31 -23.77 -0.43
CA ASP A 21 6.28 -24.66 0.09
C ASP A 21 5.32 -23.96 1.07
N SER A 22 5.43 -22.65 1.25
CA SER A 22 4.54 -21.89 2.14
C SER A 22 3.09 -22.01 1.71
N VAL A 23 2.21 -22.00 2.71
CA VAL A 23 0.76 -22.06 2.52
C VAL A 23 0.07 -20.80 3.03
N LEU A 24 -1.07 -20.50 2.45
CA LEU A 24 -2.00 -19.48 2.90
C LEU A 24 -3.17 -20.18 3.60
N VAL A 25 -3.36 -19.92 4.88
CA VAL A 25 -4.54 -20.36 5.62
C VAL A 25 -5.66 -19.38 5.35
N GLU A 26 -6.76 -19.84 4.76
CA GLU A 26 -7.92 -19.02 4.44
C GLU A 26 -8.55 -18.42 5.70
N LEU A 27 -9.00 -17.18 5.59
CA LEU A 27 -9.69 -16.44 6.66
C LEU A 27 -11.17 -16.29 6.35
N SER A 28 -12.01 -16.31 7.38
CA SER A 28 -13.47 -16.25 7.26
C SER A 28 -14.01 -14.85 6.95
N GLY A 29 -13.23 -14.00 6.27
CA GLY A 29 -13.63 -12.66 5.82
C GLY A 29 -12.56 -11.62 6.01
N ASP A 30 -12.92 -10.36 5.75
CA ASP A 30 -12.01 -9.22 5.84
C ASP A 30 -11.55 -8.99 7.29
N THR A 31 -10.25 -9.15 7.51
CA THR A 31 -9.60 -9.07 8.82
C THR A 31 -9.79 -7.74 9.52
N LEU A 32 -9.95 -6.65 8.79
CA LEU A 32 -10.19 -5.32 9.36
C LEU A 32 -11.57 -5.18 10.02
N TYR A 33 -12.51 -6.07 9.68
CA TYR A 33 -13.88 -6.01 10.21
C TYR A 33 -14.22 -7.17 11.14
N VAL A 34 -13.74 -8.36 10.82
CA VAL A 34 -14.10 -9.57 11.58
C VAL A 34 -12.95 -10.11 12.44
N GLY A 35 -11.78 -9.48 12.34
CA GLY A 35 -10.55 -9.94 12.97
C GLY A 35 -9.95 -11.16 12.24
N ILE A 36 -8.81 -11.65 12.73
CA ILE A 36 -8.13 -12.81 12.17
C ILE A 36 -8.84 -14.08 12.66
N LYS A 37 -9.57 -14.73 11.75
CA LYS A 37 -10.34 -15.96 12.02
C LYS A 37 -9.99 -17.02 10.98
N PRO A 38 -8.95 -17.84 11.22
CA PRO A 38 -8.56 -18.89 10.30
C PRO A 38 -9.67 -19.93 10.12
N THR A 39 -9.79 -20.44 8.90
CA THR A 39 -10.58 -21.63 8.58
C THR A 39 -9.67 -22.88 8.63
N GLN A 40 -10.20 -24.01 8.14
CA GLN A 40 -9.41 -25.24 7.96
C GLN A 40 -8.91 -25.40 6.51
N THR A 41 -9.16 -24.42 5.66
CA THR A 41 -8.77 -24.47 4.25
C THR A 41 -7.39 -23.85 4.07
N GLU A 42 -6.52 -24.56 3.36
CA GLU A 42 -5.19 -24.12 3.03
C GLU A 42 -5.00 -24.09 1.51
N HIS A 43 -4.25 -23.10 1.04
CA HIS A 43 -3.89 -22.93 -0.36
C HIS A 43 -2.36 -22.82 -0.45
N ARG A 44 -1.74 -23.55 -1.38
CA ARG A 44 -0.30 -23.36 -1.63
C ARG A 44 -0.08 -21.97 -2.20
N LEU A 45 0.93 -21.26 -1.71
CA LEU A 45 1.27 -19.93 -2.22
C LEU A 45 1.52 -19.94 -3.74
N ALA A 46 2.13 -21.00 -4.24
CA ALA A 46 2.41 -21.18 -5.67
C ALA A 46 1.15 -21.33 -6.56
N ASP A 47 0.02 -21.70 -5.98
CA ASP A 47 -1.22 -21.99 -6.71
C ASP A 47 -2.21 -20.81 -6.70
N VAL A 48 -1.84 -19.69 -6.06
CA VAL A 48 -2.69 -18.50 -5.95
C VAL A 48 -2.04 -17.30 -6.63
N ARG A 49 -2.88 -16.34 -7.01
CA ARG A 49 -2.44 -15.00 -7.39
C ARG A 49 -2.70 -14.05 -6.21
N LEU A 50 -1.66 -13.40 -5.73
CA LEU A 50 -1.81 -12.38 -4.71
C LEU A 50 -2.46 -11.13 -5.30
N LEU A 51 -3.37 -10.55 -4.55
CA LEU A 51 -3.95 -9.24 -4.78
C LEU A 51 -3.38 -8.24 -3.77
N ALA A 52 -3.74 -6.98 -3.88
CA ALA A 52 -3.40 -6.02 -2.84
C ALA A 52 -3.89 -6.54 -1.47
N PRO A 53 -3.03 -6.57 -0.43
CA PRO A 53 -3.36 -7.23 0.84
C PRO A 53 -4.45 -6.48 1.63
N VAL A 54 -4.75 -5.26 1.22
CA VAL A 54 -5.84 -4.45 1.76
C VAL A 54 -6.56 -3.74 0.63
N ILE A 55 -7.89 -3.66 0.73
CA ILE A 55 -8.72 -2.86 -0.16
C ILE A 55 -9.14 -1.60 0.61
N PRO A 56 -8.53 -0.44 0.33
CA PRO A 56 -8.90 0.80 1.00
C PRO A 56 -10.35 1.18 0.68
N ARG A 57 -11.23 1.12 1.67
CA ARG A 57 -12.67 1.41 1.49
C ARG A 57 -13.01 2.89 1.58
N SER A 58 -12.05 3.71 1.96
CA SER A 58 -12.25 5.14 2.14
C SER A 58 -11.20 5.89 1.35
N LYS A 59 -10.09 6.24 1.93
CA LYS A 59 -9.06 7.08 1.33
C LYS A 59 -7.67 6.50 1.59
N ILE A 60 -6.75 6.79 0.67
CA ILE A 60 -5.33 6.65 0.88
C ILE A 60 -4.79 8.05 1.14
N VAL A 61 -4.18 8.24 2.30
CA VAL A 61 -3.55 9.50 2.69
C VAL A 61 -2.05 9.32 2.53
N ALA A 62 -1.45 10.06 1.63
CA ALA A 62 -0.02 10.04 1.40
C ALA A 62 0.65 11.30 1.96
N ILE A 63 1.92 11.16 2.36
CA ILE A 63 2.72 12.24 2.95
C ILE A 63 3.91 12.52 2.05
N GLY A 64 3.85 13.63 1.34
CA GLY A 64 4.93 14.05 0.44
C GLY A 64 6.16 14.57 1.17
N LYS A 65 7.34 14.33 0.57
CA LYS A 65 8.65 14.74 1.10
C LYS A 65 8.93 14.23 2.53
N ASN A 66 8.41 13.06 2.85
CA ASN A 66 8.49 12.47 4.19
C ASN A 66 9.86 11.87 4.53
N TYR A 67 10.69 11.59 3.52
CA TYR A 67 12.04 11.06 3.68
C TYR A 67 13.07 12.18 3.52
N ALA A 68 13.82 12.46 4.60
CA ALA A 68 14.79 13.56 4.63
C ALA A 68 15.85 13.47 3.50
N GLY A 69 16.33 12.26 3.20
CA GLY A 69 17.25 12.03 2.08
C GLY A 69 16.65 12.44 0.74
N HIS A 70 15.43 12.01 0.47
CA HIS A 70 14.72 12.36 -0.78
C HIS A 70 14.42 13.86 -0.86
N ALA A 71 14.04 14.50 0.25
CA ALA A 71 13.82 15.95 0.28
C ALA A 71 15.10 16.73 -0.07
N ALA A 72 16.26 16.27 0.42
CA ALA A 72 17.57 16.86 0.12
C ALA A 72 17.96 16.68 -1.36
N GLU A 73 17.74 15.49 -1.95
CA GLU A 73 17.97 15.22 -3.38
C GLU A 73 17.13 16.13 -4.29
N MET A 74 15.91 16.46 -3.87
CA MET A 74 15.02 17.40 -4.56
C MET A 74 15.37 18.87 -4.31
N GLY A 75 16.47 19.15 -3.60
CA GLY A 75 16.97 20.51 -3.35
C GLY A 75 16.18 21.28 -2.29
N GLY A 76 15.53 20.60 -1.36
CA GLY A 76 14.76 21.21 -0.29
C GLY A 76 14.97 20.54 1.07
N GLU A 77 14.34 21.09 2.08
CA GLU A 77 14.21 20.50 3.42
C GLU A 77 12.87 19.81 3.59
N ALA A 78 12.80 18.87 4.52
CA ALA A 78 11.52 18.26 4.90
C ALA A 78 10.59 19.38 5.42
N PRO A 79 9.31 19.40 5.00
CA PRO A 79 8.35 20.38 5.48
C PRO A 79 8.20 20.32 7.01
N ALA A 80 7.98 21.51 7.65
CA ALA A 80 7.72 21.57 9.09
C ALA A 80 6.39 20.91 9.49
N GLU A 81 5.44 20.86 8.56
CA GLU A 81 4.16 20.17 8.71
C GLU A 81 4.00 19.13 7.60
N PRO A 82 3.27 18.01 7.86
CA PRO A 82 3.06 16.99 6.85
C PRO A 82 2.38 17.53 5.59
N LEU A 83 3.02 17.37 4.45
CA LEU A 83 2.44 17.71 3.15
C LEU A 83 1.54 16.55 2.69
N MET A 84 0.27 16.63 3.02
CA MET A 84 -0.70 15.57 2.73
C MET A 84 -1.35 15.71 1.36
N PHE A 85 -1.55 14.58 0.69
CA PHE A 85 -2.39 14.46 -0.49
C PHE A 85 -3.19 13.16 -0.43
N LEU A 86 -4.15 13.02 -1.33
CA LEU A 86 -5.02 11.83 -1.39
C LEU A 86 -4.81 11.11 -2.71
N GLU A 87 -4.77 9.78 -2.62
CA GLU A 87 -4.88 8.90 -3.77
C GLU A 87 -6.24 8.20 -3.79
N PRO A 88 -6.82 7.99 -4.97
CA PRO A 88 -8.05 7.24 -5.11
C PRO A 88 -7.79 5.75 -4.85
N ASN A 89 -8.77 5.07 -4.26
CA ASN A 89 -8.67 3.62 -4.06
C ASN A 89 -8.66 2.83 -5.37
N THR A 90 -9.09 3.44 -6.48
CA THR A 90 -9.00 2.85 -7.83
C THR A 90 -7.58 2.80 -8.39
N ALA A 91 -6.62 3.51 -7.77
CA ALA A 91 -5.21 3.43 -8.13
C ALA A 91 -4.54 2.14 -7.61
N VAL A 92 -5.18 1.44 -6.65
CA VAL A 92 -4.58 0.27 -5.99
C VAL A 92 -4.55 -0.94 -6.91
N VAL A 93 -3.39 -1.57 -6.98
CA VAL A 93 -3.16 -2.87 -7.62
C VAL A 93 -2.30 -3.75 -6.71
N GLY A 94 -2.30 -5.05 -6.96
CA GLY A 94 -1.58 -6.04 -6.17
C GLY A 94 -0.19 -6.38 -6.71
N PRO A 95 0.51 -7.30 -6.03
CA PRO A 95 1.81 -7.79 -6.46
C PRO A 95 1.76 -8.39 -7.87
N GLY A 96 2.69 -8.00 -8.74
CA GLY A 96 2.78 -8.52 -10.09
C GLY A 96 1.78 -7.92 -11.10
N ASP A 97 0.87 -7.07 -10.65
CA ASP A 97 -0.02 -6.35 -11.56
C ASP A 97 0.76 -5.27 -12.35
N ALA A 98 0.30 -5.00 -13.57
CA ALA A 98 0.95 -4.02 -14.42
C ALA A 98 0.62 -2.59 -13.99
N ILE A 99 1.64 -1.73 -13.97
CA ILE A 99 1.46 -0.29 -13.86
C ILE A 99 1.24 0.24 -15.28
N LEU A 100 0.08 0.83 -15.53
CA LEU A 100 -0.29 1.35 -16.84
C LEU A 100 0.28 2.76 -17.03
N TYR A 101 1.13 2.90 -18.05
CA TYR A 101 1.72 4.20 -18.38
C TYR A 101 0.65 5.10 -19.05
N PRO A 102 0.26 6.23 -18.44
CA PRO A 102 -0.79 7.06 -19.00
C PRO A 102 -0.29 7.86 -20.21
N PRO A 103 -1.07 7.96 -21.29
CA PRO A 103 -0.66 8.69 -22.49
C PRO A 103 -0.51 10.21 -22.25
N GLN A 104 -0.95 10.71 -21.11
CA GLN A 104 -0.87 12.12 -20.73
C GLN A 104 0.47 12.51 -20.12
N SER A 105 1.34 11.55 -19.80
CA SER A 105 2.64 11.79 -19.18
C SER A 105 3.77 11.26 -20.04
N GLU A 106 4.87 11.98 -20.05
CA GLU A 106 6.12 11.56 -20.70
C GLU A 106 7.17 11.09 -19.68
N PHE A 107 6.89 11.23 -18.37
CA PHE A 107 7.84 10.88 -17.34
C PHE A 107 7.15 10.31 -16.09
N VAL A 108 7.08 9.00 -16.00
CA VAL A 108 6.58 8.25 -14.84
C VAL A 108 7.75 7.66 -14.05
N SER A 109 7.69 7.78 -12.73
CA SER A 109 8.70 7.33 -11.77
C SER A 109 8.05 6.52 -10.66
N TYR A 110 8.79 5.58 -10.08
CA TYR A 110 8.38 4.87 -8.86
C TYR A 110 8.81 5.63 -7.61
N GLU A 111 8.12 5.39 -6.50
CA GLU A 111 8.48 5.84 -5.15
C GLU A 111 8.17 4.72 -4.16
N GLY A 112 9.22 4.05 -3.66
CA GLY A 112 9.05 3.01 -2.61
C GLY A 112 8.75 3.65 -1.26
N GLU A 113 7.60 3.29 -0.68
CA GLU A 113 7.05 3.91 0.53
C GLU A 113 6.68 2.87 1.59
N LEU A 114 6.76 3.26 2.87
CA LEU A 114 6.15 2.51 3.96
C LEU A 114 4.67 2.88 4.05
N ALA A 115 3.80 1.90 3.87
CA ALA A 115 2.37 2.06 4.08
C ALA A 115 1.95 1.56 5.47
N VAL A 116 1.19 2.39 6.17
CA VAL A 116 0.57 2.08 7.47
C VAL A 116 -0.89 1.75 7.25
N VAL A 117 -1.31 0.55 7.63
CA VAL A 117 -2.70 0.11 7.49
C VAL A 117 -3.45 0.41 8.78
N ILE A 118 -4.45 1.28 8.71
CA ILE A 118 -5.33 1.60 9.84
C ILE A 118 -6.41 0.52 9.95
N GLY A 119 -6.44 -0.14 11.09
CA GLY A 119 -7.25 -1.35 11.34
C GLY A 119 -8.59 -1.13 12.02
N ARG A 120 -8.96 0.11 12.31
CA ARG A 120 -10.23 0.40 12.97
C ARG A 120 -10.75 1.80 12.65
N ILE A 121 -12.06 1.97 12.73
CA ILE A 121 -12.68 3.30 12.62
C ILE A 121 -12.21 4.16 13.79
N CYS A 122 -11.55 5.28 13.48
CA CYS A 122 -11.01 6.18 14.51
C CYS A 122 -11.10 7.64 14.07
N ARG A 123 -11.04 8.53 15.03
CA ARG A 123 -11.04 9.97 14.83
C ARG A 123 -10.33 10.65 15.99
N ASP A 124 -9.58 11.71 15.70
CA ASP A 124 -8.89 12.55 16.68
C ASP A 124 -8.03 11.73 17.66
N VAL A 125 -7.32 10.72 17.14
CA VAL A 125 -6.48 9.82 17.92
C VAL A 125 -5.24 10.59 18.40
N PRO A 126 -5.00 10.66 19.72
CA PRO A 126 -3.81 11.32 20.22
C PRO A 126 -2.53 10.53 19.85
N PRO A 127 -1.38 11.20 19.66
CA PRO A 127 -0.15 10.56 19.17
C PRO A 127 0.28 9.34 19.98
N GLU A 128 0.12 9.37 21.30
CA GLU A 128 0.47 8.28 22.23
C GLU A 128 -0.41 7.03 22.05
N GLN A 129 -1.56 7.15 21.38
CA GLN A 129 -2.47 6.05 21.08
C GLN A 129 -2.48 5.68 19.59
N ALA A 130 -1.61 6.28 18.78
CA ALA A 130 -1.58 6.03 17.35
C ALA A 130 -1.37 4.54 17.02
N THR A 131 -0.53 3.85 17.80
CA THR A 131 -0.27 2.41 17.64
C THR A 131 -1.49 1.52 17.88
N ASP A 132 -2.47 1.99 18.67
CA ASP A 132 -3.66 1.20 19.00
C ASP A 132 -4.63 1.07 17.82
N VAL A 133 -4.48 1.90 16.81
CA VAL A 133 -5.33 1.91 15.61
C VAL A 133 -4.63 1.32 14.39
N ILE A 134 -3.34 1.04 14.47
CA ILE A 134 -2.57 0.42 13.38
C ILE A 134 -2.86 -1.08 13.35
N PHE A 135 -3.19 -1.61 12.17
CA PHE A 135 -3.31 -3.04 11.92
C PHE A 135 -1.97 -3.67 11.58
N GLY A 136 -1.18 -2.99 10.78
CA GLY A 136 0.12 -3.45 10.33
C GLY A 136 0.74 -2.51 9.31
N TYR A 137 1.77 -3.01 8.65
CA TYR A 137 2.57 -2.26 7.68
C TYR A 137 2.72 -3.08 6.41
N THR A 138 2.80 -2.38 5.28
CA THR A 138 3.11 -2.98 3.99
C THR A 138 3.95 -2.02 3.15
N ILE A 139 4.36 -2.45 1.98
CA ILE A 139 5.06 -1.59 1.03
C ILE A 139 4.02 -0.98 0.08
N ALA A 140 4.18 0.30 -0.21
CA ALA A 140 3.48 0.98 -1.29
C ALA A 140 4.47 1.45 -2.35
N ASN A 141 3.98 1.61 -3.58
CA ASN A 141 4.69 2.33 -4.62
C ASN A 141 3.83 3.52 -5.05
N ASP A 142 4.19 4.71 -4.59
CA ASP A 142 3.54 5.98 -4.95
C ASP A 142 4.02 6.42 -6.35
N VAL A 143 3.46 5.76 -7.36
CA VAL A 143 3.84 5.99 -8.76
C VAL A 143 3.48 7.41 -9.18
N THR A 144 4.43 8.12 -9.75
CA THR A 144 4.30 9.56 -10.00
C THR A 144 4.58 9.92 -11.44
N ALA A 145 3.65 10.60 -12.09
CA ALA A 145 3.85 11.31 -13.36
C ALA A 145 4.54 12.66 -13.08
N ARG A 146 5.87 12.69 -13.13
CA ARG A 146 6.70 13.83 -12.68
C ARG A 146 6.45 15.14 -13.45
N ASP A 147 6.22 15.04 -14.72
CA ASP A 147 5.88 16.18 -15.59
C ASP A 147 4.54 16.81 -15.17
N LEU A 148 3.54 15.98 -14.86
CA LEU A 148 2.23 16.44 -14.39
C LEU A 148 2.31 16.96 -12.96
N GLN A 149 3.08 16.32 -12.09
CA GLN A 149 3.32 16.77 -10.71
C GLN A 149 3.86 18.20 -10.69
N LYS A 150 4.84 18.49 -11.55
CA LYS A 150 5.44 19.83 -11.68
C LYS A 150 4.49 20.83 -12.33
N LYS A 151 3.75 20.39 -13.34
CA LYS A 151 2.86 21.26 -14.14
C LYS A 151 1.63 21.72 -13.36
N ASP A 152 0.99 20.81 -12.63
CA ASP A 152 -0.30 21.07 -12.01
C ASP A 152 -0.17 21.75 -10.63
N GLY A 153 0.93 21.54 -9.93
CA GLY A 153 1.10 21.99 -8.53
C GLY A 153 0.21 21.25 -7.53
N GLN A 154 -0.90 20.67 -7.97
CA GLN A 154 -1.75 19.74 -7.23
C GLN A 154 -1.44 18.30 -7.68
N TRP A 155 -1.17 17.40 -6.74
CA TRP A 155 -0.62 16.08 -7.07
C TRP A 155 -1.65 15.00 -7.41
N SER A 156 -2.94 15.28 -7.19
CA SER A 156 -4.01 14.29 -7.39
C SER A 156 -3.99 13.62 -8.76
N ARG A 157 -3.77 14.37 -9.85
CA ARG A 157 -3.67 13.77 -11.18
C ARG A 157 -2.36 13.03 -11.38
N ALA A 158 -1.25 13.60 -10.92
CA ALA A 158 0.08 13.04 -11.13
C ALA A 158 0.28 11.69 -10.42
N LYS A 159 -0.45 11.45 -9.33
CA LYS A 159 -0.34 10.27 -8.46
C LYS A 159 -1.61 9.40 -8.42
N GLY A 160 -2.72 9.88 -8.98
CA GLY A 160 -4.02 9.23 -8.90
C GLY A 160 -4.49 8.52 -10.16
N PHE A 161 -3.61 8.21 -11.12
CA PHE A 161 -3.98 7.35 -12.24
C PHE A 161 -4.28 5.94 -11.76
N ASP A 162 -5.15 5.24 -12.47
CA ASP A 162 -5.37 3.81 -12.23
C ASP A 162 -4.03 3.08 -12.24
N THR A 163 -3.84 2.13 -11.33
CA THR A 163 -2.63 1.34 -11.13
C THR A 163 -1.42 2.07 -10.53
N PHE A 164 -1.56 3.31 -10.09
CA PHE A 164 -0.45 4.12 -9.57
C PHE A 164 -0.15 3.89 -8.08
N CYS A 165 -0.89 3.01 -7.40
CA CYS A 165 -0.67 2.66 -6.00
C CYS A 165 -0.56 1.13 -5.80
N PRO A 166 0.48 0.47 -6.32
CA PRO A 166 0.76 -0.92 -5.98
C PRO A 166 0.99 -1.09 -4.48
N LEU A 167 0.29 -2.06 -3.86
CA LEU A 167 0.42 -2.39 -2.44
C LEU A 167 0.79 -3.86 -2.25
N GLY A 168 1.63 -4.14 -1.28
CA GLY A 168 1.93 -5.50 -0.89
C GLY A 168 3.40 -5.81 -0.63
N PRO A 169 3.75 -7.10 -0.63
CA PRO A 169 2.88 -8.24 -0.98
C PRO A 169 1.91 -8.68 0.14
N TRP A 170 2.21 -8.40 1.40
CA TRP A 170 1.40 -8.72 2.60
C TRP A 170 1.49 -7.63 3.65
N ILE A 171 0.71 -7.73 4.71
CA ILE A 171 0.73 -6.86 5.88
C ILE A 171 1.40 -7.61 7.03
#